data_790499400ffe3abe4b1712f6385fba27
#
_entry.id   790499400ffe3abe4b1712f6385fba27
#
_cell.length_a   1.000
_cell.length_b   1.000
_cell.length_c   1.000
_cell.angle_alpha   90.00
_cell.angle_beta   90.00
_cell.angle_gamma   90.00
#
_symmetry.space_group_name_H-M   'P 1'
#
loop_
_entity.id
_entity.type
_entity.pdbx_description
1 polymer ?
#
loop_
_entity_poly.entity_id
_entity_poly.type
_entity_poly.pdbx_seq_one_letter_code
_entity_poly.pdbx_strand_id
1 'polypeptide(L)'
;MKALVEEHSDFYPVLISWIKKEKPTKSQLALYKLKLCKKFKQRHIPTDIEIYLHADSEDASVIRSCLTTKPMRTGSGVSVVATMTKPYKCPHGACTFCPGGLGSSFGDVPMSYTGNEPSTMRGIRNEYDAYRIVFNRLEQYIVLGQNCDKVDQIIMGGTFTGFPPKYRESYIYYSFKAYNDFSKLFFSSGKLDLVAFKKFFELPGKVGDKEREAKVASKVLALKSKDVKTLEEEQELNEKAAIRCIGLTIETKPDWGFASHGLELLKQGVTRIELWVQTIYDEVLLRTHRGHTVKDTLKSIADL
;
A
#
# COMPACT_ATOMS: atom_id res chain seq x y z
N MET A 1 31.01 24.11 11.10
CA MET A 1 30.02 23.09 10.75
C MET A 1 29.87 21.97 11.79
N LYS A 2 30.90 21.56 12.52
CA LYS A 2 30.82 20.57 13.61
C LYS A 2 30.02 21.05 14.83
N ALA A 3 30.11 22.32 15.22
CA ALA A 3 29.39 22.87 16.39
C ALA A 3 27.86 22.96 16.24
N LEU A 4 27.31 22.92 15.01
CA LEU A 4 25.87 22.99 14.74
C LEU A 4 25.15 21.61 14.82
N VAL A 5 25.93 20.52 14.85
CA VAL A 5 25.38 19.15 14.94
C VAL A 5 25.20 18.72 16.40
N GLU A 6 26.01 19.25 17.33
CA GLU A 6 25.96 18.90 18.75
C GLU A 6 24.82 19.60 19.53
N GLU A 7 24.39 20.78 19.09
CA GLU A 7 23.29 21.52 19.79
C GLU A 7 21.88 20.89 19.64
N HIS A 8 21.71 19.89 18.79
CA HIS A 8 20.41 19.26 18.54
C HIS A 8 20.29 17.81 19.03
N SER A 9 21.33 17.22 19.59
CA SER A 9 21.36 15.81 20.03
C SER A 9 20.29 15.48 21.08
N ASP A 10 19.97 16.44 21.95
CA ASP A 10 19.07 16.19 23.10
C ASP A 10 17.60 16.50 22.83
N PHE A 11 17.25 17.07 21.69
CA PHE A 11 15.87 17.43 21.38
C PHE A 11 14.93 16.23 21.36
N TYR A 12 15.24 15.22 20.55
CA TYR A 12 14.42 14.01 20.42
C TYR A 12 14.42 13.17 21.71
N PRO A 13 15.52 12.90 22.38
CA PRO A 13 15.52 12.24 23.68
C PRO A 13 14.62 12.91 24.72
N VAL A 14 14.68 14.23 24.86
CA VAL A 14 13.82 14.97 25.78
C VAL A 14 12.35 14.88 25.40
N LEU A 15 12.03 15.00 24.12
CA LEU A 15 10.65 14.92 23.62
C LEU A 15 10.07 13.49 23.82
N ILE A 16 10.83 12.47 23.47
CA ILE A 16 10.46 11.05 23.61
C ILE A 16 10.23 10.70 25.09
N SER A 17 11.16 11.08 25.96
CA SER A 17 11.03 10.89 27.40
C SER A 17 9.74 11.51 27.98
N TRP A 18 9.42 12.73 27.54
CA TRP A 18 8.21 13.41 27.94
C TRP A 18 6.94 12.68 27.44
N ILE A 19 6.94 12.24 26.16
CA ILE A 19 5.79 11.48 25.61
C ILE A 19 5.57 10.17 26.38
N LYS A 20 6.63 9.45 26.73
CA LYS A 20 6.56 8.21 27.53
C LYS A 20 5.91 8.46 28.88
N LYS A 21 6.31 9.54 29.55
CA LYS A 21 5.83 9.88 30.89
C LYS A 21 4.39 10.37 30.89
N GLU A 22 4.08 11.31 30.06
CA GLU A 22 2.80 12.05 30.10
C GLU A 22 1.70 11.38 29.24
N LYS A 23 2.06 10.53 28.27
CA LYS A 23 1.12 9.91 27.33
C LYS A 23 0.13 10.90 26.72
N PRO A 24 0.61 11.99 26.09
CA PRO A 24 -0.18 13.15 25.74
C PRO A 24 -1.23 12.87 24.67
N THR A 25 -2.31 13.66 24.69
CA THR A 25 -3.21 13.82 23.54
C THR A 25 -2.48 14.55 22.39
N LYS A 26 -3.03 14.47 21.17
CA LYS A 26 -2.45 15.18 19.99
C LYS A 26 -2.32 16.69 20.23
N SER A 27 -3.29 17.32 20.89
CA SER A 27 -3.25 18.75 21.19
C SER A 27 -2.14 19.09 22.19
N GLN A 28 -2.00 18.31 23.25
CA GLN A 28 -0.93 18.49 24.23
C GLN A 28 0.45 18.29 23.59
N LEU A 29 0.59 17.25 22.75
CA LEU A 29 1.82 16.99 22.00
C LEU A 29 2.19 18.17 21.08
N ALA A 30 1.22 18.72 20.34
CA ALA A 30 1.45 19.85 19.46
C ALA A 30 1.96 21.08 20.23
N LEU A 31 1.34 21.41 21.36
CA LEU A 31 1.76 22.52 22.22
C LEU A 31 3.16 22.30 22.80
N TYR A 32 3.45 21.10 23.26
CA TYR A 32 4.77 20.80 23.83
C TYR A 32 5.86 20.82 22.75
N LYS A 33 5.60 20.32 21.55
CA LYS A 33 6.52 20.43 20.41
C LYS A 33 6.90 21.89 20.12
N LEU A 34 5.91 22.80 20.09
CA LEU A 34 6.16 24.24 19.90
C LEU A 34 7.04 24.82 21.01
N LYS A 35 6.75 24.51 22.28
CA LYS A 35 7.53 24.95 23.43
C LYS A 35 8.99 24.45 23.33
N LEU A 36 9.15 23.16 23.00
CA LEU A 36 10.46 22.54 22.94
C LEU A 36 11.27 23.05 21.73
N CYS A 37 10.63 23.25 20.57
CA CYS A 37 11.26 23.85 19.39
C CYS A 37 11.82 25.25 19.68
N LYS A 38 11.09 26.09 20.43
CA LYS A 38 11.58 27.40 20.86
C LYS A 38 12.82 27.26 21.77
N LYS A 39 12.77 26.33 22.75
CA LYS A 39 13.88 26.10 23.68
C LYS A 39 15.15 25.65 22.95
N PHE A 40 15.03 24.71 22.00
CA PHE A 40 16.15 24.15 21.26
C PHE A 40 16.44 24.86 19.93
N LYS A 41 15.78 25.98 19.65
CA LYS A 41 15.95 26.79 18.41
C LYS A 41 15.83 25.95 17.13
N GLN A 42 14.91 24.98 17.12
CA GLN A 42 14.66 24.13 15.96
C GLN A 42 14.14 24.94 14.77
N ARG A 43 14.61 24.63 13.56
CA ARG A 43 14.19 25.32 12.32
C ARG A 43 12.79 24.93 11.85
N HIS A 44 12.32 23.76 12.25
CA HIS A 44 10.96 23.26 11.91
C HIS A 44 10.37 22.47 13.09
N ILE A 45 9.05 22.33 13.07
CA ILE A 45 8.36 21.50 14.06
C ILE A 45 8.38 20.06 13.53
N PRO A 46 8.94 19.08 14.28
CA PRO A 46 9.02 17.72 13.81
C PRO A 46 7.63 17.09 13.64
N THR A 47 7.49 16.30 12.61
CA THR A 47 6.30 15.46 12.40
C THR A 47 6.27 14.31 13.42
N ASP A 48 5.10 13.71 13.60
CA ASP A 48 4.97 12.54 14.47
C ASP A 48 5.79 11.36 13.93
N ILE A 49 5.94 11.27 12.61
CA ILE A 49 6.80 10.29 11.94
C ILE A 49 8.27 10.48 12.30
N GLU A 50 8.77 11.72 12.23
CA GLU A 50 10.16 12.02 12.60
C GLU A 50 10.45 11.64 14.04
N ILE A 51 9.54 11.95 14.97
CA ILE A 51 9.69 11.57 16.38
C ILE A 51 9.76 10.04 16.52
N TYR A 52 8.84 9.32 15.87
CA TYR A 52 8.80 7.86 15.88
C TYR A 52 10.09 7.23 15.33
N LEU A 53 10.63 7.80 14.26
CA LEU A 53 11.86 7.31 13.65
C LEU A 53 13.13 7.64 14.45
N HIS A 54 13.11 8.62 15.34
CA HIS A 54 14.22 8.91 16.24
C HIS A 54 14.19 8.10 17.55
N ALA A 55 13.05 7.45 17.86
CA ALA A 55 12.95 6.54 19.00
C ALA A 55 13.73 5.25 18.77
N ASP A 56 14.27 4.64 19.83
CA ASP A 56 14.73 3.25 19.79
C ASP A 56 13.54 2.26 19.74
N SER A 57 13.82 0.96 19.67
CA SER A 57 12.75 -0.04 19.52
C SER A 57 11.84 -0.14 20.76
N GLU A 58 12.39 0.03 21.95
CA GLU A 58 11.63 0.00 23.20
C GLU A 58 10.74 1.22 23.33
N ASP A 59 11.32 2.39 23.18
CA ASP A 59 10.62 3.67 23.24
C ASP A 59 9.55 3.77 22.16
N ALA A 60 9.85 3.39 20.92
CA ALA A 60 8.92 3.39 19.81
C ALA A 60 7.66 2.57 20.12
N SER A 61 7.79 1.42 20.78
CA SER A 61 6.65 0.59 21.17
C SER A 61 5.71 1.30 22.14
N VAL A 62 6.27 2.06 23.07
CA VAL A 62 5.53 2.80 24.12
C VAL A 62 4.85 4.04 23.56
N ILE A 63 5.58 4.83 22.74
CA ILE A 63 5.06 6.13 22.24
C ILE A 63 4.18 5.99 20.99
N ARG A 64 4.15 4.82 20.37
CA ARG A 64 3.42 4.57 19.12
C ARG A 64 1.97 5.05 19.16
N SER A 65 1.24 4.74 20.22
CA SER A 65 -0.18 5.11 20.37
C SER A 65 -0.40 6.63 20.37
N CYS A 66 0.54 7.41 20.92
CA CYS A 66 0.50 8.87 20.94
C CYS A 66 0.86 9.48 19.57
N LEU A 67 1.68 8.77 18.77
CA LEU A 67 2.19 9.27 17.48
C LEU A 67 1.41 8.76 16.25
N THR A 68 0.60 7.70 16.39
CA THR A 68 -0.16 7.12 15.27
C THR A 68 -0.91 8.20 14.49
N THR A 69 -0.67 8.24 13.18
CA THR A 69 -1.34 9.17 12.27
C THR A 69 -2.55 8.50 11.63
N LYS A 70 -3.70 9.19 11.64
CA LYS A 70 -4.97 8.68 11.07
C LYS A 70 -5.38 7.30 11.63
N PRO A 71 -5.52 7.14 12.96
CA PRO A 71 -5.76 5.86 13.62
C PRO A 71 -7.02 5.14 13.12
N MET A 72 -8.04 5.89 12.66
CA MET A 72 -9.29 5.31 12.16
C MET A 72 -9.12 4.46 10.90
N ARG A 73 -8.04 4.65 10.12
CA ARG A 73 -7.81 3.87 8.88
C ARG A 73 -7.61 2.37 9.12
N THR A 74 -7.11 2.02 10.27
CA THR A 74 -6.87 0.62 10.68
C THR A 74 -7.65 0.26 11.94
N GLY A 75 -8.70 1.04 12.25
CA GLY A 75 -9.55 0.84 13.44
C GLY A 75 -10.30 -0.49 13.46
N SER A 76 -10.56 -1.08 12.28
CA SER A 76 -11.12 -2.43 12.14
C SER A 76 -10.10 -3.55 12.47
N GLY A 77 -8.83 -3.22 12.66
CA GLY A 77 -7.74 -4.19 12.78
C GLY A 77 -7.24 -4.74 11.44
N VAL A 78 -7.74 -4.21 10.31
CA VAL A 78 -7.33 -4.60 8.96
C VAL A 78 -6.78 -3.39 8.20
N SER A 79 -5.65 -3.57 7.53
CA SER A 79 -5.01 -2.54 6.72
C SER A 79 -5.28 -2.78 5.23
N VAL A 80 -5.85 -1.79 4.55
CA VAL A 80 -6.12 -1.88 3.11
C VAL A 80 -4.87 -1.56 2.30
N VAL A 81 -4.41 -2.52 1.50
CA VAL A 81 -3.31 -2.33 0.56
C VAL A 81 -3.85 -2.27 -0.86
N ALA A 82 -4.13 -1.06 -1.34
CA ALA A 82 -4.49 -0.85 -2.74
C ALA A 82 -3.22 -0.85 -3.60
N THR A 83 -3.17 -1.78 -4.55
CA THR A 83 -2.15 -1.89 -5.59
C THR A 83 -2.74 -1.51 -6.95
N MET A 84 -1.90 -1.09 -7.89
CA MET A 84 -2.32 -0.61 -9.20
C MET A 84 -1.61 -1.40 -10.29
N THR A 85 -2.38 -2.00 -11.20
CA THR A 85 -1.84 -2.68 -12.38
C THR A 85 -1.26 -1.68 -13.38
N LYS A 86 -0.40 -2.17 -14.27
CA LYS A 86 0.11 -1.33 -15.38
C LYS A 86 -1.04 -0.87 -16.30
N PRO A 87 -0.85 0.22 -17.04
CA PRO A 87 -1.78 0.62 -18.09
C PRO A 87 -2.03 -0.52 -19.07
N TYR A 88 -3.31 -0.82 -19.31
CA TYR A 88 -3.72 -1.89 -20.24
C TYR A 88 -5.10 -1.56 -20.81
N LYS A 89 -5.33 -1.92 -22.07
CA LYS A 89 -6.61 -1.69 -22.75
C LYS A 89 -7.71 -2.56 -22.14
N CYS A 90 -8.85 -1.97 -21.84
CA CYS A 90 -10.05 -2.77 -21.55
C CYS A 90 -10.47 -3.56 -22.79
N PRO A 91 -10.95 -4.80 -22.63
CA PRO A 91 -11.34 -5.66 -23.75
C PRO A 91 -12.41 -5.05 -24.68
N HIS A 92 -13.28 -4.18 -24.13
CA HIS A 92 -14.34 -3.51 -24.88
C HIS A 92 -13.92 -2.14 -25.49
N GLY A 93 -12.68 -1.71 -25.28
CA GLY A 93 -12.24 -0.36 -25.64
C GLY A 93 -12.35 0.64 -24.49
N ALA A 94 -12.79 1.87 -24.76
CA ALA A 94 -12.91 2.94 -23.77
C ALA A 94 -14.36 3.38 -23.61
N CYS A 95 -14.82 3.52 -22.38
CA CYS A 95 -16.09 4.17 -22.07
C CYS A 95 -15.98 5.68 -22.30
N THR A 96 -17.07 6.35 -22.69
CA THR A 96 -17.08 7.82 -22.94
C THR A 96 -16.73 8.64 -21.69
N PHE A 97 -16.96 8.11 -20.52
CA PHE A 97 -16.64 8.74 -19.23
C PHE A 97 -15.30 8.29 -18.61
N CYS A 98 -14.51 7.46 -19.33
CA CYS A 98 -13.22 7.01 -18.82
C CYS A 98 -12.21 8.16 -18.90
N PRO A 99 -11.70 8.68 -17.77
CA PRO A 99 -10.86 9.87 -17.80
C PRO A 99 -9.46 9.60 -18.32
N GLY A 100 -8.95 8.38 -18.15
CA GLY A 100 -7.59 8.00 -18.50
C GLY A 100 -7.51 6.66 -19.23
N GLY A 101 -6.30 6.20 -19.46
CA GLY A 101 -5.99 5.00 -20.21
C GLY A 101 -4.77 5.22 -21.09
N LEU A 102 -4.46 4.25 -21.95
CA LEU A 102 -3.39 4.39 -22.94
C LEU A 102 -3.70 5.48 -23.94
N GLY A 103 -2.74 6.40 -24.13
CA GLY A 103 -2.88 7.54 -25.06
C GLY A 103 -3.85 8.63 -24.57
N SER A 104 -4.20 8.67 -23.28
CA SER A 104 -5.06 9.72 -22.72
C SER A 104 -4.31 11.05 -22.58
N SER A 105 -5.05 12.15 -22.34
CA SER A 105 -4.46 13.46 -22.05
C SER A 105 -3.61 13.50 -20.79
N PHE A 106 -3.74 12.49 -19.92
CA PHE A 106 -2.91 12.31 -18.72
C PHE A 106 -1.68 11.42 -18.95
N GLY A 107 -1.40 11.04 -20.19
CA GLY A 107 -0.38 10.04 -20.54
C GLY A 107 -0.90 8.61 -20.41
N ASP A 108 0.03 7.65 -20.43
CA ASP A 108 -0.29 6.24 -20.26
C ASP A 108 -0.51 5.91 -18.79
N VAL A 109 -1.77 5.91 -18.39
CA VAL A 109 -2.23 5.58 -17.03
C VAL A 109 -3.22 4.41 -17.08
N PRO A 110 -3.42 3.68 -15.98
CA PRO A 110 -4.44 2.63 -15.95
C PRO A 110 -5.83 3.15 -16.30
N MET A 111 -6.63 2.30 -16.94
CA MET A 111 -8.01 2.68 -17.31
C MET A 111 -8.79 3.12 -16.07
N SER A 112 -9.61 4.14 -16.23
CA SER A 112 -10.43 4.79 -15.18
C SER A 112 -9.67 5.67 -14.19
N TYR A 113 -8.38 5.93 -14.40
CA TYR A 113 -7.54 6.76 -13.54
C TYR A 113 -6.86 7.88 -14.32
N THR A 114 -6.54 8.98 -13.63
CA THR A 114 -5.87 10.17 -14.21
C THR A 114 -4.37 10.24 -13.92
N GLY A 115 -3.85 9.33 -13.08
CA GLY A 115 -2.47 9.38 -12.61
C GLY A 115 -2.28 10.16 -11.29
N ASN A 116 -3.26 10.97 -10.89
CA ASN A 116 -3.18 11.83 -9.70
C ASN A 116 -3.76 11.20 -8.43
N GLU A 117 -4.40 10.04 -8.53
CA GLU A 117 -4.90 9.32 -7.38
C GLU A 117 -3.74 8.72 -6.55
N PRO A 118 -3.85 8.67 -5.21
CA PRO A 118 -2.77 8.17 -4.36
C PRO A 118 -2.29 6.75 -4.70
N SER A 119 -3.21 5.87 -5.14
CA SER A 119 -2.89 4.51 -5.57
C SER A 119 -2.14 4.52 -6.90
N THR A 120 -2.58 5.31 -7.88
CA THR A 120 -1.94 5.42 -9.19
C THR A 120 -0.56 6.06 -9.08
N MET A 121 -0.43 7.16 -8.31
CA MET A 121 0.89 7.77 -8.04
C MET A 121 1.86 6.80 -7.40
N ARG A 122 1.38 5.90 -6.52
CA ARG A 122 2.22 4.82 -5.96
C ARG A 122 2.58 3.81 -7.03
N GLY A 123 1.63 3.43 -7.90
CA GLY A 123 1.87 2.56 -9.06
C GLY A 123 2.97 3.13 -9.97
N ILE A 124 2.84 4.38 -10.37
CA ILE A 124 3.83 5.08 -11.22
C ILE A 124 5.22 5.05 -10.59
N ARG A 125 5.36 5.47 -9.33
CA ARG A 125 6.66 5.48 -8.62
C ARG A 125 7.31 4.11 -8.48
N ASN A 126 6.50 3.06 -8.46
CA ASN A 126 6.95 1.68 -8.33
C ASN A 126 6.87 0.91 -9.66
N GLU A 127 6.71 1.60 -10.81
CA GLU A 127 6.66 1.01 -12.15
C GLU A 127 5.57 -0.06 -12.29
N TYR A 128 4.47 0.12 -11.55
CA TYR A 128 3.34 -0.82 -11.49
C TYR A 128 3.73 -2.25 -11.07
N ASP A 129 4.87 -2.40 -10.41
CA ASP A 129 5.37 -3.66 -9.90
C ASP A 129 4.71 -4.00 -8.57
N ALA A 130 3.96 -5.11 -8.51
CA ALA A 130 3.20 -5.51 -7.32
C ALA A 130 4.08 -5.64 -6.07
N TYR A 131 5.26 -6.27 -6.21
CA TYR A 131 6.20 -6.48 -5.10
C TYR A 131 6.68 -5.14 -4.51
N ARG A 132 7.10 -4.22 -5.37
CA ARG A 132 7.54 -2.88 -4.95
C ARG A 132 6.41 -2.06 -4.34
N ILE A 133 5.21 -2.11 -4.93
CA ILE A 133 4.03 -1.37 -4.42
C ILE A 133 3.68 -1.83 -3.01
N VAL A 134 3.67 -3.16 -2.77
CA VAL A 134 3.40 -3.74 -1.45
C VAL A 134 4.46 -3.30 -0.44
N PHE A 135 5.75 -3.46 -0.73
CA PHE A 135 6.84 -3.00 0.14
C PHE A 135 6.71 -1.53 0.51
N ASN A 136 6.47 -0.67 -0.48
CA ASN A 136 6.29 0.76 -0.26
C ASN A 136 5.05 1.06 0.62
N ARG A 137 3.97 0.30 0.44
CA ARG A 137 2.77 0.51 1.24
C ARG A 137 2.94 0.06 2.68
N LEU A 138 3.62 -1.05 2.92
CA LEU A 138 3.93 -1.55 4.26
C LEU A 138 4.91 -0.61 4.99
N GLU A 139 5.94 -0.10 4.30
CA GLU A 139 6.78 0.98 4.84
C GLU A 139 5.95 2.14 5.35
N GLN A 140 5.02 2.64 4.52
CA GLN A 140 4.13 3.74 4.90
C GLN A 140 3.29 3.43 6.15
N TYR A 141 2.74 2.22 6.29
CA TYR A 141 1.96 1.84 7.47
C TYR A 141 2.82 1.88 8.73
N ILE A 142 4.01 1.30 8.67
CA ILE A 142 4.92 1.25 9.84
C ILE A 142 5.34 2.64 10.28
N VAL A 143 5.79 3.50 9.36
CA VAL A 143 6.22 4.86 9.72
C VAL A 143 5.08 5.74 10.23
N LEU A 144 3.84 5.45 9.84
CA LEU A 144 2.63 6.11 10.35
C LEU A 144 2.18 5.56 11.72
N GLY A 145 2.88 4.57 12.27
CA GLY A 145 2.51 3.90 13.52
C GLY A 145 1.26 3.01 13.40
N GLN A 146 0.85 2.63 12.20
CA GLN A 146 -0.34 1.80 11.95
C GLN A 146 0.01 0.32 11.94
N ASN A 147 -0.95 -0.53 12.35
CA ASN A 147 -0.82 -1.98 12.23
C ASN A 147 -0.96 -2.41 10.78
N CYS A 148 -0.26 -3.48 10.41
CA CYS A 148 -0.38 -4.12 9.10
C CYS A 148 -0.27 -5.66 9.19
N ASP A 149 -0.57 -6.24 10.36
CA ASP A 149 -0.56 -7.69 10.58
C ASP A 149 -1.64 -8.43 9.80
N LYS A 150 -2.74 -7.75 9.47
CA LYS A 150 -3.82 -8.23 8.62
C LYS A 150 -4.06 -7.25 7.49
N VAL A 151 -3.96 -7.74 6.27
CA VAL A 151 -4.11 -6.94 5.06
C VAL A 151 -5.29 -7.42 4.22
N ASP A 152 -6.14 -6.47 3.81
CA ASP A 152 -7.08 -6.64 2.71
C ASP A 152 -6.46 -5.97 1.48
N GLN A 153 -6.01 -6.78 0.52
CA GLN A 153 -5.42 -6.27 -0.72
C GLN A 153 -6.50 -6.02 -1.76
N ILE A 154 -6.40 -4.87 -2.43
CA ILE A 154 -7.25 -4.52 -3.57
C ILE A 154 -6.37 -4.30 -4.78
N ILE A 155 -6.60 -5.08 -5.85
CA ILE A 155 -5.93 -4.91 -7.14
C ILE A 155 -6.82 -4.03 -8.02
N MET A 156 -6.34 -2.83 -8.31
CA MET A 156 -7.01 -1.78 -9.06
C MET A 156 -6.37 -1.62 -10.45
N GLY A 157 -7.05 -0.96 -11.38
CA GLY A 157 -6.48 -0.59 -12.68
C GLY A 157 -7.29 -1.02 -13.90
N GLY A 158 -8.61 -1.11 -13.75
CA GLY A 158 -9.55 -1.43 -14.83
C GLY A 158 -10.07 -2.87 -14.74
N THR A 159 -10.20 -3.54 -15.89
CA THR A 159 -10.73 -4.91 -15.97
C THR A 159 -9.62 -5.93 -15.71
N PHE A 160 -9.41 -6.33 -14.46
CA PHE A 160 -8.30 -7.23 -14.08
C PHE A 160 -8.33 -8.57 -14.82
N THR A 161 -9.51 -9.17 -14.97
CA THR A 161 -9.69 -10.45 -15.71
C THR A 161 -9.39 -10.32 -17.20
N GLY A 162 -9.37 -9.12 -17.75
CA GLY A 162 -8.98 -8.83 -19.13
C GLY A 162 -7.47 -8.87 -19.39
N PHE A 163 -6.64 -8.89 -18.35
CA PHE A 163 -5.20 -9.08 -18.51
C PHE A 163 -4.85 -10.51 -18.89
N PRO A 164 -3.71 -10.74 -19.55
CA PRO A 164 -3.23 -12.10 -19.82
C PRO A 164 -3.10 -12.94 -18.54
N PRO A 165 -3.46 -14.24 -18.54
CA PRO A 165 -3.42 -15.10 -17.36
C PRO A 165 -2.09 -15.08 -16.62
N LYS A 166 -0.97 -15.17 -17.33
CA LYS A 166 0.38 -15.10 -16.75
C LYS A 166 0.66 -13.79 -16.02
N TYR A 167 0.11 -12.66 -16.49
CA TYR A 167 0.26 -11.39 -15.80
C TYR A 167 -0.53 -11.37 -14.50
N ARG A 168 -1.78 -11.85 -14.52
CA ARG A 168 -2.65 -11.91 -13.33
C ARG A 168 -2.02 -12.76 -12.24
N GLU A 169 -1.62 -13.99 -12.57
CA GLU A 169 -0.93 -14.91 -11.68
C GLU A 169 0.36 -14.31 -11.12
N SER A 170 1.21 -13.79 -11.99
CA SER A 170 2.46 -13.14 -11.57
C SER A 170 2.22 -11.93 -10.65
N TYR A 171 1.18 -11.13 -10.90
CA TYR A 171 0.85 -9.98 -10.07
C TYR A 171 0.44 -10.40 -8.66
N ILE A 172 -0.41 -11.43 -8.56
CA ILE A 172 -0.86 -12.00 -7.28
C ILE A 172 0.31 -12.66 -6.55
N TYR A 173 1.08 -13.50 -7.25
CA TYR A 173 2.28 -14.15 -6.74
C TYR A 173 3.25 -13.14 -6.08
N TYR A 174 3.64 -12.09 -6.80
CA TYR A 174 4.56 -11.09 -6.25
C TYR A 174 3.97 -10.27 -5.12
N SER A 175 2.66 -10.16 -5.04
CA SER A 175 2.00 -9.56 -3.87
C SER A 175 2.19 -10.41 -2.62
N PHE A 176 1.89 -11.71 -2.69
CA PHE A 176 2.08 -12.64 -1.56
C PHE A 176 3.56 -12.77 -1.18
N LYS A 177 4.44 -12.92 -2.17
CA LYS A 177 5.88 -12.93 -1.93
C LYS A 177 6.36 -11.69 -1.20
N ALA A 178 5.85 -10.52 -1.55
CA ALA A 178 6.21 -9.27 -0.88
C ALA A 178 5.79 -9.26 0.61
N TYR A 179 4.59 -9.73 0.95
CA TYR A 179 4.15 -9.87 2.35
C TYR A 179 5.03 -10.83 3.13
N ASN A 180 5.38 -11.97 2.54
CA ASN A 180 6.20 -13.00 3.15
C ASN A 180 7.64 -12.51 3.38
N ASP A 181 8.27 -11.94 2.36
CA ASP A 181 9.64 -11.42 2.46
C ASP A 181 9.72 -10.25 3.45
N PHE A 182 8.74 -9.35 3.45
CA PHE A 182 8.66 -8.25 4.40
C PHE A 182 8.50 -8.76 5.84
N SER A 183 7.66 -9.77 6.04
CA SER A 183 7.46 -10.44 7.33
C SER A 183 8.75 -11.07 7.82
N LYS A 184 9.44 -11.84 6.97
CA LYS A 184 10.70 -12.52 7.27
C LYS A 184 11.83 -11.54 7.61
N LEU A 185 11.87 -10.38 6.94
CA LEU A 185 12.94 -9.40 7.12
C LEU A 185 12.80 -8.55 8.38
N PHE A 186 11.57 -8.21 8.73
CA PHE A 186 11.33 -7.17 9.73
C PHE A 186 10.53 -7.61 10.95
N PHE A 187 10.13 -8.89 11.03
CA PHE A 187 9.40 -9.39 12.19
C PHE A 187 10.06 -10.62 12.79
N SER A 188 10.19 -10.61 14.10
CA SER A 188 10.63 -11.76 14.89
C SER A 188 9.64 -12.02 16.02
N SER A 189 9.13 -13.26 16.12
CA SER A 189 8.09 -13.62 17.10
C SER A 189 6.88 -12.66 17.11
N GLY A 190 6.46 -12.21 15.90
CA GLY A 190 5.33 -11.28 15.72
C GLY A 190 5.62 -9.83 16.10
N LYS A 191 6.83 -9.49 16.51
CA LYS A 191 7.25 -8.12 16.85
C LYS A 191 8.10 -7.52 15.76
N LEU A 192 7.87 -6.23 15.47
CA LEU A 192 8.65 -5.48 14.50
C LEU A 192 10.09 -5.26 15.01
N ASP A 193 11.07 -5.66 14.21
CA ASP A 193 12.47 -5.22 14.34
C ASP A 193 12.64 -3.84 13.68
N LEU A 194 12.42 -2.80 14.49
CA LEU A 194 12.53 -1.42 14.03
C LEU A 194 13.94 -1.04 13.59
N VAL A 195 14.98 -1.69 14.15
CA VAL A 195 16.39 -1.42 13.77
C VAL A 195 16.66 -1.96 12.38
N ALA A 196 16.31 -3.22 12.11
CA ALA A 196 16.44 -3.82 10.78
C ALA A 196 15.60 -3.04 9.75
N PHE A 197 14.37 -2.66 10.10
CA PHE A 197 13.49 -1.85 9.26
C PHE A 197 14.11 -0.51 8.89
N LYS A 198 14.56 0.29 9.87
CA LYS A 198 15.20 1.58 9.64
C LYS A 198 16.45 1.45 8.77
N LYS A 199 17.31 0.46 9.04
CA LYS A 199 18.52 0.20 8.27
C LYS A 199 18.21 -0.13 6.81
N PHE A 200 17.19 -0.95 6.57
CA PHE A 200 16.79 -1.32 5.21
C PHE A 200 16.27 -0.14 4.42
N PHE A 201 15.35 0.63 5.00
CA PHE A 201 14.71 1.79 4.37
C PHE A 201 15.49 3.09 4.51
N GLU A 202 16.72 3.04 5.08
CA GLU A 202 17.59 4.20 5.29
C GLU A 202 16.88 5.37 6.01
N LEU A 203 16.26 5.02 7.14
CA LEU A 203 15.48 5.95 7.97
C LEU A 203 16.24 6.32 9.27
N PRO A 204 16.06 7.55 9.76
CA PRO A 204 15.26 8.64 9.20
C PRO A 204 15.88 9.23 7.92
N GLY A 205 15.04 9.56 6.93
CA GLY A 205 15.45 10.12 5.65
C GLY A 205 14.46 11.20 5.18
N LYS A 206 14.92 12.08 4.30
CA LYS A 206 14.07 13.13 3.73
C LYS A 206 13.06 12.54 2.75
N VAL A 207 11.83 13.06 2.77
CA VAL A 207 10.81 12.74 1.76
C VAL A 207 11.26 13.31 0.41
N GLY A 208 11.21 12.49 -0.65
CA GLY A 208 11.64 12.89 -2.00
C GLY A 208 13.15 12.85 -2.23
N ASP A 209 13.92 12.24 -1.33
CA ASP A 209 15.33 11.96 -1.55
C ASP A 209 15.50 10.84 -2.59
N LYS A 210 15.79 11.23 -3.83
CA LYS A 210 15.90 10.32 -4.98
C LYS A 210 17.02 9.28 -4.82
N GLU A 211 18.13 9.64 -4.15
CA GLU A 211 19.24 8.71 -3.91
C GLU A 211 18.80 7.61 -2.94
N ARG A 212 18.17 7.98 -1.83
CA ARG A 212 17.57 7.04 -0.88
C ARG A 212 16.53 6.14 -1.58
N GLU A 213 15.61 6.74 -2.34
CA GLU A 213 14.57 6.00 -3.08
C GLU A 213 15.17 4.98 -4.05
N ALA A 214 16.23 5.34 -4.78
CA ALA A 214 16.92 4.43 -5.70
C ALA A 214 17.64 3.29 -4.95
N LYS A 215 18.31 3.57 -3.84
CA LYS A 215 18.95 2.55 -3.00
C LYS A 215 17.93 1.56 -2.43
N VAL A 216 16.82 2.05 -1.90
CA VAL A 216 15.74 1.20 -1.37
C VAL A 216 15.14 0.35 -2.49
N ALA A 217 14.82 0.95 -3.65
CA ALA A 217 14.30 0.22 -4.81
C ALA A 217 15.25 -0.91 -5.26
N SER A 218 16.56 -0.66 -5.30
CA SER A 218 17.58 -1.67 -5.63
C SER A 218 17.57 -2.84 -4.63
N LYS A 219 17.50 -2.55 -3.32
CA LYS A 219 17.40 -3.59 -2.27
C LYS A 219 16.13 -4.43 -2.44
N VAL A 220 14.99 -3.80 -2.70
CA VAL A 220 13.70 -4.47 -2.90
C VAL A 220 13.74 -5.37 -4.15
N LEU A 221 14.29 -4.88 -5.27
CA LEU A 221 14.42 -5.68 -6.49
C LEU A 221 15.36 -6.87 -6.33
N ALA A 222 16.46 -6.71 -5.58
CA ALA A 222 17.37 -7.80 -5.27
C ALA A 222 16.72 -8.91 -4.43
N LEU A 223 15.74 -8.60 -3.59
CA LEU A 223 14.95 -9.58 -2.84
C LEU A 223 13.94 -10.29 -3.74
N LYS A 224 13.27 -9.55 -4.62
CA LYS A 224 12.25 -10.07 -5.53
C LYS A 224 12.73 -11.27 -6.35
N SER A 225 13.99 -11.30 -6.76
CA SER A 225 14.59 -12.34 -7.58
C SER A 225 15.06 -13.60 -6.81
N LYS A 226 14.98 -13.58 -5.47
CA LYS A 226 15.42 -14.69 -4.61
C LYS A 226 14.27 -15.64 -4.28
N ASP A 227 14.60 -16.87 -3.94
CA ASP A 227 13.69 -17.87 -3.37
C ASP A 227 12.38 -17.99 -4.17
N VAL A 228 12.49 -18.31 -5.48
CA VAL A 228 11.33 -18.47 -6.37
C VAL A 228 10.55 -19.74 -5.98
N LYS A 229 9.24 -19.56 -5.75
CA LYS A 229 8.27 -20.59 -5.36
C LYS A 229 7.06 -20.58 -6.29
N THR A 230 6.10 -21.45 -6.06
CA THR A 230 4.78 -21.36 -6.71
C THR A 230 3.87 -20.35 -5.99
N LEU A 231 2.75 -19.99 -6.61
CA LEU A 231 1.76 -19.13 -5.97
C LEU A 231 1.17 -19.79 -4.72
N GLU A 232 0.86 -21.08 -4.80
CA GLU A 232 0.33 -21.89 -3.70
C GLU A 232 1.28 -21.92 -2.52
N GLU A 233 2.58 -22.14 -2.75
CA GLU A 233 3.60 -22.13 -1.71
C GLU A 233 3.71 -20.75 -1.03
N GLU A 234 3.62 -19.66 -1.79
CA GLU A 234 3.64 -18.31 -1.21
C GLU A 234 2.37 -18.02 -0.40
N GLN A 235 1.21 -18.54 -0.82
CA GLN A 235 -0.03 -18.43 -0.06
C GLN A 235 0.00 -19.21 1.24
N GLU A 236 0.45 -20.47 1.22
CA GLU A 236 0.65 -21.31 2.42
C GLU A 236 1.61 -20.67 3.44
N LEU A 237 2.71 -20.10 2.96
CA LEU A 237 3.64 -19.35 3.79
C LEU A 237 2.98 -18.13 4.43
N ASN A 238 2.13 -17.44 3.68
CA ASN A 238 1.46 -16.23 4.14
C ASN A 238 0.46 -16.49 5.26
N GLU A 239 -0.16 -17.66 5.34
CA GLU A 239 -1.06 -18.02 6.44
C GLU A 239 -0.39 -17.92 7.83
N LYS A 240 0.92 -18.13 7.89
CA LYS A 240 1.72 -18.11 9.12
C LYS A 240 2.63 -16.87 9.23
N ALA A 241 2.61 -15.99 8.23
CA ALA A 241 3.43 -14.79 8.20
C ALA A 241 2.98 -13.77 9.26
N ALA A 242 3.89 -12.87 9.66
CA ALA A 242 3.54 -11.76 10.54
C ALA A 242 2.58 -10.77 9.88
N ILE A 243 2.66 -10.63 8.55
CA ILE A 243 1.73 -9.84 7.75
C ILE A 243 0.95 -10.79 6.84
N ARG A 244 -0.34 -10.97 7.13
CA ARG A 244 -1.21 -11.91 6.42
C ARG A 244 -2.16 -11.17 5.50
N CYS A 245 -2.21 -11.58 4.24
CA CYS A 245 -3.25 -11.18 3.30
C CYS A 245 -4.51 -12.00 3.61
N ILE A 246 -5.45 -11.41 4.34
CA ILE A 246 -6.69 -12.08 4.77
C ILE A 246 -7.85 -11.87 3.78
N GLY A 247 -7.66 -10.99 2.82
CA GLY A 247 -8.62 -10.72 1.76
C GLY A 247 -7.88 -10.25 0.50
N LEU A 248 -8.26 -10.79 -0.64
CA LEU A 248 -7.79 -10.39 -1.96
C LEU A 248 -8.96 -9.99 -2.83
N THR A 249 -9.07 -8.71 -3.10
CA THR A 249 -10.11 -8.10 -3.93
C THR A 249 -9.55 -7.79 -5.32
N ILE A 250 -10.32 -8.11 -6.35
CA ILE A 250 -10.06 -7.64 -7.71
C ILE A 250 -11.25 -6.85 -8.25
N GLU A 251 -10.97 -5.92 -9.14
CA GLU A 251 -11.97 -5.14 -9.87
C GLU A 251 -12.10 -5.68 -11.29
N THR A 252 -13.35 -5.86 -11.74
CA THR A 252 -13.61 -6.28 -13.12
C THR A 252 -14.95 -5.77 -13.64
N LYS A 253 -15.26 -6.07 -14.90
CA LYS A 253 -16.54 -5.79 -15.56
C LYS A 253 -17.46 -7.01 -15.49
N PRO A 254 -18.80 -6.81 -15.58
CA PRO A 254 -19.75 -7.93 -15.56
C PRO A 254 -19.50 -8.99 -16.64
N ASP A 255 -19.25 -8.59 -17.89
CA ASP A 255 -18.96 -9.48 -19.02
C ASP A 255 -17.59 -10.19 -18.93
N TRP A 256 -16.79 -9.84 -17.93
CA TRP A 256 -15.50 -10.45 -17.55
C TRP A 256 -15.51 -11.04 -16.13
N GLY A 257 -16.70 -11.24 -15.56
CA GLY A 257 -16.95 -11.82 -14.24
C GLY A 257 -17.82 -13.08 -14.26
N PHE A 258 -17.85 -13.84 -15.36
CA PHE A 258 -18.63 -15.08 -15.44
C PHE A 258 -17.95 -16.24 -14.68
N ALA A 259 -18.67 -17.34 -14.48
CA ALA A 259 -18.24 -18.52 -13.72
C ALA A 259 -16.82 -19.01 -14.08
N SER A 260 -16.44 -19.01 -15.38
CA SER A 260 -15.11 -19.42 -15.81
C SER A 260 -14.01 -18.52 -15.22
N HIS A 261 -14.24 -17.21 -15.19
CA HIS A 261 -13.31 -16.26 -14.58
C HIS A 261 -13.30 -16.41 -13.05
N GLY A 262 -14.48 -16.60 -12.44
CA GLY A 262 -14.62 -16.82 -10.99
C GLY A 262 -13.82 -18.04 -10.51
N LEU A 263 -13.92 -19.17 -11.21
CA LEU A 263 -13.16 -20.39 -10.88
C LEU A 263 -11.65 -20.20 -10.99
N GLU A 264 -11.18 -19.47 -12.01
CA GLU A 264 -9.77 -19.14 -12.15
C GLU A 264 -9.29 -18.24 -11.01
N LEU A 265 -10.06 -17.20 -10.66
CA LEU A 265 -9.75 -16.27 -9.59
C LEU A 265 -9.72 -16.95 -8.22
N LEU A 266 -10.65 -17.89 -7.96
CA LEU A 266 -10.65 -18.70 -6.73
C LEU A 266 -9.37 -19.51 -6.59
N LYS A 267 -8.88 -20.13 -7.68
CA LYS A 267 -7.60 -20.85 -7.68
C LYS A 267 -6.41 -19.92 -7.40
N GLN A 268 -6.52 -18.66 -7.76
CA GLN A 268 -5.51 -17.64 -7.46
C GLN A 268 -5.66 -17.02 -6.05
N GLY A 269 -6.63 -17.48 -5.25
CA GLY A 269 -6.84 -17.02 -3.87
C GLY A 269 -7.63 -15.71 -3.75
N VAL A 270 -8.34 -15.29 -4.81
CA VAL A 270 -9.23 -14.12 -4.76
C VAL A 270 -10.42 -14.43 -3.85
N THR A 271 -10.70 -13.53 -2.90
CA THR A 271 -11.79 -13.68 -1.91
C THR A 271 -12.97 -12.74 -2.17
N ARG A 272 -12.77 -11.71 -2.99
CA ARG A 272 -13.81 -10.72 -3.32
C ARG A 272 -13.63 -10.20 -4.74
N ILE A 273 -14.75 -10.08 -5.46
CA ILE A 273 -14.80 -9.48 -6.79
C ILE A 273 -15.68 -8.24 -6.72
N GLU A 274 -15.18 -7.11 -7.17
CA GLU A 274 -15.92 -5.86 -7.33
C GLU A 274 -16.31 -5.70 -8.79
N LEU A 275 -17.60 -5.86 -9.07
CA LEU A 275 -18.17 -5.71 -10.41
C LEU A 275 -18.50 -4.25 -10.70
N TRP A 276 -17.89 -3.68 -11.70
CA TRP A 276 -18.15 -2.32 -12.14
C TRP A 276 -19.38 -2.25 -13.05
N VAL A 277 -20.55 -2.44 -12.46
CA VAL A 277 -21.86 -2.43 -13.13
C VAL A 277 -22.15 -1.07 -13.75
N GLN A 278 -21.87 0.03 -13.06
CA GLN A 278 -22.07 1.44 -13.41
C GLN A 278 -23.54 1.89 -13.42
N THR A 279 -24.41 1.18 -14.14
CA THR A 279 -25.86 1.50 -14.25
C THR A 279 -26.67 0.25 -14.54
N ILE A 280 -27.97 0.32 -14.22
CA ILE A 280 -28.97 -0.71 -14.49
C ILE A 280 -29.83 -0.42 -15.72
N TYR A 281 -29.41 0.54 -16.57
CA TYR A 281 -30.14 0.92 -17.77
C TYR A 281 -29.30 0.61 -19.01
N ASP A 282 -29.78 -0.32 -19.85
CA ASP A 282 -29.07 -0.77 -21.06
C ASP A 282 -28.84 0.39 -22.05
N GLU A 283 -29.78 1.32 -22.18
CA GLU A 283 -29.64 2.51 -23.02
C GLU A 283 -28.44 3.39 -22.59
N VAL A 284 -28.20 3.51 -21.28
CA VAL A 284 -27.06 4.27 -20.74
C VAL A 284 -25.75 3.50 -20.98
N LEU A 285 -25.75 2.18 -20.77
CA LEU A 285 -24.59 1.32 -21.06
C LEU A 285 -24.19 1.42 -22.53
N LEU A 286 -25.16 1.39 -23.45
CA LEU A 286 -24.93 1.54 -24.88
C LEU A 286 -24.38 2.92 -25.23
N ARG A 287 -25.03 3.98 -24.77
CA ARG A 287 -24.60 5.38 -25.04
C ARG A 287 -23.23 5.70 -24.51
N THR A 288 -22.82 5.06 -23.42
CA THR A 288 -21.50 5.27 -22.80
C THR A 288 -20.44 4.28 -23.29
N HIS A 289 -20.75 3.46 -24.27
CA HIS A 289 -19.86 2.44 -24.85
C HIS A 289 -19.31 1.49 -23.78
N ARG A 290 -20.17 1.07 -22.83
CA ARG A 290 -19.73 0.26 -21.69
C ARG A 290 -19.39 -1.18 -22.09
N GLY A 291 -19.96 -1.68 -23.18
CA GLY A 291 -19.63 -3.00 -23.78
C GLY A 291 -20.23 -4.20 -23.07
N HIS A 292 -21.13 -4.02 -22.09
CA HIS A 292 -21.93 -5.09 -21.48
C HIS A 292 -23.36 -4.61 -21.29
N THR A 293 -24.26 -5.55 -21.00
CA THR A 293 -25.70 -5.33 -20.79
C THR A 293 -26.09 -5.57 -19.33
N VAL A 294 -27.28 -5.14 -18.94
CA VAL A 294 -27.89 -5.50 -17.65
C VAL A 294 -28.01 -7.01 -17.51
N LYS A 295 -28.32 -7.72 -18.60
CA LYS A 295 -28.38 -9.19 -18.62
C LYS A 295 -27.02 -9.82 -18.28
N ASP A 296 -25.92 -9.29 -18.82
CA ASP A 296 -24.57 -9.74 -18.48
C ASP A 296 -24.26 -9.50 -16.99
N THR A 297 -24.70 -8.37 -16.45
CA THR A 297 -24.57 -8.06 -15.02
C THR A 297 -25.30 -9.07 -14.15
N LEU A 298 -26.57 -9.36 -14.44
CA LEU A 298 -27.36 -10.34 -13.70
C LEU A 298 -26.74 -11.74 -13.80
N LYS A 299 -26.30 -12.12 -14.99
CA LYS A 299 -25.60 -13.39 -15.20
C LYS A 299 -24.31 -13.45 -14.38
N SER A 300 -23.48 -12.43 -14.41
CA SER A 300 -22.23 -12.37 -13.64
C SER A 300 -22.46 -12.51 -12.13
N ILE A 301 -23.48 -11.82 -11.60
CA ILE A 301 -23.84 -11.91 -10.17
C ILE A 301 -24.33 -13.33 -9.82
N ALA A 302 -25.04 -13.98 -10.73
CA ALA A 302 -25.52 -15.36 -10.49
C ALA A 302 -24.40 -16.41 -10.63
N ASP A 303 -23.39 -16.13 -11.44
CA ASP A 303 -22.26 -17.03 -11.71
C ASP A 303 -21.19 -16.99 -10.61
N LEU A 304 -21.06 -15.86 -9.90
CA LEU A 304 -20.06 -15.61 -8.84
C LEU A 304 -20.61 -15.83 -7.45
#